data_dc1506d7c252830e8e5037424eeeec00
#
_entry.id   dc1506d7c252830e8e5037424eeeec00
#
_cell.length_a   1.000
_cell.length_b   1.000
_cell.length_c   1.000
_cell.angle_alpha   90.00
_cell.angle_beta   90.00
_cell.angle_gamma   90.00
#
_symmetry.space_group_name_H-M   'P 1'
#
loop_
_entity.id
_entity.type
_entity.pdbx_description
1 polymer ?
#
loop_
_entity_poly.entity_id
_entity_poly.type
_entity_poly.pdbx_seq_one_letter_code
_entity_poly.pdbx_strand_id
1 'polypeptide(L)'
;MSPAAITSPTPPSANGKPHAIKSSTKPIITSSSSHETVLPQTPSSTIPAWVQPDLTRLLRVEHNPGSFASRSVSLVSLPPHAIFARISNPTPATVAYSSVQASRDLHIELNCDLVYINHSCDPSLVFDMQRWEVRVGEKGLQEGQELTFFYPSTEWDMAQPFDCLCGSGACRGRISGARDMSEDVLAGYWLNGHITELLEARKRVGGNGS
;
A
#
# COMPACT_ATOMS: atom_id res chain seq x y z
N MET A 1 -29.36 -19.65 35.47
CA MET A 1 -27.94 -19.95 35.20
C MET A 1 -27.46 -18.94 34.16
N SER A 2 -26.79 -17.88 34.59
CA SER A 2 -26.25 -16.83 33.70
C SER A 2 -24.87 -17.23 33.22
N PRO A 3 -24.50 -16.99 31.95
CA PRO A 3 -23.13 -17.20 31.50
C PRO A 3 -22.22 -16.00 31.84
N ALA A 4 -21.01 -16.31 32.25
CA ALA A 4 -19.98 -15.38 32.68
C ALA A 4 -19.42 -14.55 31.51
N ALA A 5 -19.19 -13.25 31.79
CA ALA A 5 -18.54 -12.33 30.89
C ALA A 5 -17.04 -12.61 30.84
N ILE A 6 -16.53 -12.75 29.62
CA ILE A 6 -15.08 -12.85 29.35
C ILE A 6 -14.56 -11.42 29.11
N THR A 7 -13.74 -10.93 30.04
CA THR A 7 -13.06 -9.64 29.93
C THR A 7 -11.80 -9.77 29.09
N SER A 8 -11.73 -9.05 28.00
CA SER A 8 -10.52 -8.91 27.17
C SER A 8 -9.54 -7.91 27.81
N PRO A 9 -8.22 -8.13 27.73
CA PRO A 9 -7.24 -7.20 28.30
C PRO A 9 -7.02 -5.97 27.40
N THR A 10 -6.99 -4.81 28.03
CA THR A 10 -6.70 -3.49 27.45
C THR A 10 -5.20 -3.37 27.15
N PRO A 11 -4.78 -2.88 25.99
CA PRO A 11 -3.37 -2.56 25.74
C PRO A 11 -2.99 -1.23 26.41
N PRO A 12 -1.70 -1.03 26.78
CA PRO A 12 -1.25 0.16 27.50
C PRO A 12 -1.17 1.40 26.60
N SER A 13 -1.59 2.53 27.16
CA SER A 13 -1.49 3.88 26.60
C SER A 13 -0.02 4.33 26.60
N ALA A 14 0.51 4.72 25.44
CA ALA A 14 1.79 5.38 25.32
C ALA A 14 1.61 6.88 25.04
N ASN A 15 1.60 7.69 26.08
CA ASN A 15 1.84 9.14 26.00
C ASN A 15 3.33 9.40 26.16
N GLY A 16 3.98 9.94 25.13
CA GLY A 16 5.36 10.42 25.20
C GLY A 16 5.64 11.46 24.13
N LYS A 17 5.66 12.75 24.52
CA LYS A 17 6.14 13.85 23.67
C LYS A 17 7.66 13.76 23.52
N PRO A 18 8.24 14.00 22.34
CA PRO A 18 9.69 14.11 22.21
C PRO A 18 10.19 15.52 22.53
N HIS A 19 11.20 15.59 23.41
CA HIS A 19 12.03 16.76 23.64
C HIS A 19 13.05 16.93 22.50
N ALA A 20 13.20 18.15 21.99
CA ALA A 20 14.21 18.53 21.04
C ALA A 20 15.59 18.62 21.70
N ILE A 21 16.57 17.90 21.15
CA ILE A 21 18.00 18.09 21.49
C ILE A 21 18.72 18.56 20.23
N LYS A 22 19.25 19.79 20.28
CA LYS A 22 20.18 20.32 19.27
C LYS A 22 21.57 19.76 19.57
N SER A 23 22.19 19.12 18.61
CA SER A 23 23.63 18.89 18.61
C SER A 23 24.22 19.09 17.23
N SER A 24 25.19 20.00 17.17
CA SER A 24 25.98 20.37 16.00
C SER A 24 27.18 19.44 15.92
N THR A 25 27.37 18.75 14.77
CA THR A 25 28.69 18.18 14.42
C THR A 25 28.82 18.09 12.89
N LYS A 26 29.95 18.53 12.37
CA LYS A 26 30.33 18.58 10.94
C LYS A 26 30.53 17.19 10.33
N PRO A 27 30.32 17.02 9.01
CA PRO A 27 30.43 15.72 8.34
C PRO A 27 31.87 15.36 7.98
N ILE A 28 32.22 14.10 8.22
CA ILE A 28 33.43 13.44 7.67
C ILE A 28 32.98 12.78 6.36
N ILE A 29 33.67 13.13 5.27
CA ILE A 29 33.44 12.56 3.94
C ILE A 29 34.17 11.23 3.88
N THR A 30 33.44 10.13 3.79
CA THR A 30 33.95 8.83 3.31
C THR A 30 33.11 8.39 2.11
N SER A 31 33.77 8.28 0.96
CA SER A 31 33.21 7.80 -0.29
C SER A 31 32.96 6.29 -0.18
N SER A 32 31.69 5.89 -0.12
CA SER A 32 31.25 4.54 -0.42
C SER A 32 30.17 4.59 -1.49
N SER A 33 30.40 3.86 -2.57
CA SER A 33 29.50 3.67 -3.70
C SER A 33 28.21 2.99 -3.20
N SER A 34 27.22 3.78 -2.86
CA SER A 34 25.87 3.32 -2.55
C SER A 34 25.03 3.43 -3.82
N HIS A 35 24.40 2.33 -4.22
CA HIS A 35 23.30 2.35 -5.19
C HIS A 35 22.22 3.28 -4.65
N GLU A 36 22.18 4.49 -5.17
CA GLU A 36 21.19 5.49 -4.82
C GLU A 36 19.84 5.03 -5.39
N THR A 37 18.94 4.60 -4.51
CA THR A 37 17.56 4.28 -4.86
C THR A 37 16.88 5.58 -5.27
N VAL A 38 16.67 5.78 -6.57
CA VAL A 38 16.04 6.97 -7.13
C VAL A 38 14.55 6.93 -6.77
N LEU A 39 14.17 7.68 -5.76
CA LEU A 39 12.77 8.00 -5.50
C LEU A 39 12.23 8.90 -6.61
N PRO A 40 10.90 8.90 -6.87
CA PRO A 40 10.32 9.76 -7.86
C PRO A 40 10.67 11.22 -7.53
N GLN A 41 11.30 11.87 -8.49
CA GLN A 41 11.60 13.29 -8.36
C GLN A 41 10.29 14.08 -8.31
N THR A 42 10.27 15.15 -7.54
CA THR A 42 9.19 16.13 -7.55
C THR A 42 8.83 16.44 -9.01
N PRO A 43 7.56 16.44 -9.37
CA PRO A 43 7.14 16.58 -10.76
C PRO A 43 7.79 17.82 -11.37
N SER A 44 8.43 17.64 -12.52
CA SER A 44 8.96 18.75 -13.29
C SER A 44 7.86 19.77 -13.54
N SER A 45 8.17 21.06 -13.44
CA SER A 45 7.27 22.18 -13.76
C SER A 45 6.65 22.12 -15.17
N THR A 46 7.12 21.20 -16.00
CA THR A 46 6.60 20.91 -17.34
C THR A 46 5.41 19.95 -17.35
N ILE A 47 5.07 19.29 -16.22
CA ILE A 47 3.90 18.42 -16.15
C ILE A 47 2.67 19.29 -15.88
N PRO A 48 1.66 19.28 -16.77
CA PRO A 48 0.45 20.07 -16.57
C PRO A 48 -0.22 19.74 -15.22
N ALA A 49 -0.77 20.75 -14.55
CA ALA A 49 -1.41 20.60 -13.23
C ALA A 49 -2.54 19.54 -13.19
N TRP A 50 -3.20 19.29 -14.33
CA TRP A 50 -4.23 18.25 -14.43
C TRP A 50 -3.67 16.81 -14.42
N VAL A 51 -2.37 16.64 -14.63
CA VAL A 51 -1.68 15.34 -14.53
C VAL A 51 -1.29 15.04 -13.07
N GLN A 52 -1.34 16.04 -12.20
CA GLN A 52 -1.12 15.93 -10.75
C GLN A 52 -2.39 16.36 -10.03
N PRO A 53 -3.39 15.48 -9.98
CA PRO A 53 -4.65 15.83 -9.37
C PRO A 53 -4.49 16.09 -7.88
N ASP A 54 -5.14 17.13 -7.42
CA ASP A 54 -5.34 17.41 -6.01
C ASP A 54 -6.20 16.26 -5.40
N LEU A 55 -5.65 15.52 -4.46
CA LEU A 55 -6.33 14.36 -3.86
C LEU A 55 -7.65 14.75 -3.21
N THR A 56 -7.79 15.97 -2.68
CA THR A 56 -9.03 16.46 -2.07
C THR A 56 -10.18 16.56 -3.06
N ARG A 57 -9.88 16.57 -4.35
CA ARG A 57 -10.87 16.56 -5.45
C ARG A 57 -11.16 15.15 -5.98
N LEU A 58 -10.37 14.16 -5.59
CA LEU A 58 -10.46 12.79 -6.08
C LEU A 58 -11.04 11.85 -5.06
N LEU A 59 -10.71 12.04 -3.79
CA LEU A 59 -11.12 11.16 -2.71
C LEU A 59 -11.51 11.94 -1.45
N ARG A 60 -12.32 11.28 -0.63
CA ARG A 60 -12.61 11.67 0.74
C ARG A 60 -12.27 10.52 1.66
N VAL A 61 -11.53 10.81 2.73
CA VAL A 61 -11.28 9.86 3.81
C VAL A 61 -12.42 9.93 4.82
N GLU A 62 -13.00 8.78 5.12
CA GLU A 62 -14.02 8.61 6.15
C GLU A 62 -13.41 7.88 7.33
N HIS A 63 -13.43 8.52 8.51
CA HIS A 63 -12.92 7.96 9.75
C HIS A 63 -14.09 7.43 10.58
N ASN A 64 -14.20 6.11 10.70
CA ASN A 64 -15.18 5.48 11.56
C ASN A 64 -14.56 5.21 12.95
N PRO A 65 -15.38 5.12 14.02
CA PRO A 65 -14.88 4.73 15.33
C PRO A 65 -14.29 3.30 15.28
N GLY A 66 -13.09 3.15 15.83
CA GLY A 66 -12.38 1.88 15.91
C GLY A 66 -10.99 1.93 15.27
N SER A 67 -10.16 0.96 15.64
CA SER A 67 -8.83 0.81 15.01
C SER A 67 -8.99 0.29 13.58
N PHE A 68 -8.24 0.87 12.64
CA PHE A 68 -8.27 0.50 11.20
C PHE A 68 -9.66 0.64 10.53
N ALA A 69 -10.50 1.54 11.04
CA ALA A 69 -11.86 1.75 10.55
C ALA A 69 -11.99 2.90 9.53
N SER A 70 -10.88 3.45 9.06
CA SER A 70 -10.88 4.47 8.00
C SER A 70 -11.04 3.82 6.63
N ARG A 71 -11.71 4.54 5.72
CA ARG A 71 -11.81 4.16 4.31
C ARG A 71 -11.73 5.38 3.42
N SER A 72 -11.32 5.20 2.18
CA SER A 72 -11.35 6.23 1.16
C SER A 72 -12.50 6.00 0.18
N VAL A 73 -13.18 7.07 -0.20
CA VAL A 73 -14.31 7.04 -1.14
C VAL A 73 -14.00 7.97 -2.31
N SER A 74 -14.30 7.52 -3.52
CA SER A 74 -14.09 8.31 -4.75
C SER A 74 -15.05 9.50 -4.81
N LEU A 75 -14.54 10.65 -5.21
CA LEU A 75 -15.32 11.86 -5.54
C LEU A 75 -15.52 12.01 -7.06
N VAL A 76 -15.03 11.05 -7.85
CA VAL A 76 -15.07 11.11 -9.31
C VAL A 76 -15.46 9.77 -9.91
N SER A 77 -16.03 9.80 -11.13
CA SER A 77 -16.18 8.61 -11.96
C SER A 77 -15.11 8.63 -13.05
N LEU A 78 -14.42 7.50 -13.25
CA LEU A 78 -13.35 7.36 -14.23
C LEU A 78 -13.47 6.05 -15.00
N PRO A 79 -13.09 6.03 -16.28
CA PRO A 79 -13.10 4.80 -17.09
C PRO A 79 -12.01 3.82 -16.61
N PRO A 80 -12.10 2.52 -17.00
CA PRO A 80 -11.04 1.56 -16.77
C PRO A 80 -9.67 2.07 -17.20
N HIS A 81 -8.64 1.72 -16.43
CA HIS A 81 -7.23 2.03 -16.67
C HIS A 81 -6.85 3.53 -16.62
N ALA A 82 -7.79 4.43 -16.37
CA ALA A 82 -7.45 5.86 -16.18
C ALA A 82 -6.48 6.03 -15.01
N ILE A 83 -5.64 7.05 -15.09
CA ILE A 83 -4.81 7.46 -13.95
C ILE A 83 -5.73 8.13 -12.93
N PHE A 84 -5.82 7.55 -11.73
CA PHE A 84 -6.54 8.14 -10.61
C PHE A 84 -5.68 9.19 -9.91
N ALA A 85 -4.45 8.83 -9.57
CA ALA A 85 -3.50 9.72 -8.88
C ALA A 85 -2.06 9.35 -9.22
N ARG A 86 -1.12 10.26 -8.92
CA ARG A 86 0.32 9.99 -8.91
C ARG A 86 0.85 9.91 -7.50
N ILE A 87 1.79 9.00 -7.26
CA ILE A 87 2.53 8.89 -6.01
C ILE A 87 3.70 9.86 -6.11
N SER A 88 3.56 11.07 -5.54
CA SER A 88 4.46 12.20 -5.83
C SER A 88 5.47 12.53 -4.73
N ASN A 89 5.21 12.17 -3.47
CA ASN A 89 6.05 12.53 -2.33
C ASN A 89 6.35 11.33 -1.39
N PRO A 90 6.67 10.14 -1.91
CA PRO A 90 6.99 9.02 -1.06
C PRO A 90 8.33 9.23 -0.35
N THR A 91 8.48 8.65 0.83
CA THR A 91 9.76 8.56 1.53
C THR A 91 10.11 7.10 1.79
N PRO A 92 11.39 6.70 1.75
CA PRO A 92 11.80 5.36 2.14
C PRO A 92 11.32 5.02 3.55
N ALA A 93 10.88 3.78 3.73
CA ALA A 93 10.34 3.29 5.00
C ALA A 93 10.83 1.88 5.31
N THR A 94 10.71 1.49 6.55
CA THR A 94 10.77 0.08 6.97
C THR A 94 9.41 -0.58 6.75
N VAL A 95 9.37 -1.90 6.66
CA VAL A 95 8.13 -2.66 6.54
C VAL A 95 7.21 -2.36 7.73
N ALA A 96 6.04 -1.82 7.45
CA ALA A 96 5.01 -1.46 8.44
C ALA A 96 3.62 -1.66 7.83
N TYR A 97 2.58 -1.60 8.67
CA TYR A 97 1.19 -1.71 8.20
C TYR A 97 0.76 -0.53 7.29
N SER A 98 1.45 0.60 7.36
CA SER A 98 1.19 1.81 6.57
C SER A 98 2.09 1.92 5.33
N SER A 99 3.19 1.16 5.29
CA SER A 99 4.12 1.22 4.18
C SER A 99 3.64 0.40 2.98
N VAL A 100 4.08 0.78 1.79
CA VAL A 100 3.84 0.05 0.54
C VAL A 100 5.16 -0.37 -0.07
N GLN A 101 5.28 -1.62 -0.50
CA GLN A 101 6.48 -2.10 -1.18
C GLN A 101 6.52 -1.58 -2.62
N ALA A 102 7.52 -0.76 -2.93
CA ALA A 102 7.68 -0.12 -4.23
C ALA A 102 8.61 -0.87 -5.17
N SER A 103 9.53 -1.66 -4.64
CA SER A 103 10.43 -2.53 -5.39
C SER A 103 10.84 -3.72 -4.54
N ARG A 104 11.71 -4.58 -5.06
CA ARG A 104 12.22 -5.74 -4.33
C ARG A 104 12.76 -5.39 -2.94
N ASP A 105 13.46 -4.26 -2.83
CA ASP A 105 14.23 -3.89 -1.64
C ASP A 105 13.82 -2.50 -1.08
N LEU A 106 12.70 -1.95 -1.55
CA LEU A 106 12.24 -0.63 -1.15
C LEU A 106 10.79 -0.67 -0.68
N HIS A 107 10.57 -0.27 0.57
CA HIS A 107 9.27 0.14 1.10
C HIS A 107 9.20 1.66 1.22
N ILE A 108 8.02 2.22 1.10
CA ILE A 108 7.78 3.66 1.16
C ILE A 108 6.58 3.98 2.05
N GLU A 109 6.63 5.15 2.68
CA GLU A 109 5.43 5.85 3.15
C GLU A 109 4.89 6.73 2.04
N LEU A 110 3.58 6.69 1.83
CA LEU A 110 2.91 7.48 0.78
C LEU A 110 2.82 8.97 1.12
N ASN A 111 2.86 9.33 2.40
CA ASN A 111 2.80 10.71 2.93
C ASN A 111 1.58 11.53 2.44
N CYS A 112 0.50 10.86 2.11
CA CYS A 112 -0.74 11.48 1.63
C CYS A 112 -1.93 10.55 1.86
N ASP A 113 -3.15 11.01 1.55
CA ASP A 113 -4.40 10.29 1.80
C ASP A 113 -4.55 8.96 1.02
N LEU A 114 -3.67 8.67 0.08
CA LEU A 114 -3.62 7.34 -0.56
C LEU A 114 -3.34 6.20 0.44
N VAL A 115 -2.77 6.50 1.61
CA VAL A 115 -2.53 5.51 2.69
C VAL A 115 -3.83 4.93 3.26
N TYR A 116 -4.96 5.62 3.09
CA TYR A 116 -6.27 5.18 3.56
C TYR A 116 -7.04 4.34 2.54
N ILE A 117 -6.41 3.97 1.42
CA ILE A 117 -6.98 3.04 0.44
C ILE A 117 -6.80 1.62 0.96
N ASN A 118 -7.91 0.98 1.34
CA ASN A 118 -7.91 -0.32 1.97
C ASN A 118 -7.74 -1.49 0.98
N HIS A 119 -7.58 -2.68 1.53
CA HIS A 119 -7.58 -3.91 0.76
C HIS A 119 -8.99 -4.33 0.30
N SER A 120 -9.08 -4.85 -0.92
CA SER A 120 -10.21 -5.68 -1.36
C SER A 120 -9.74 -6.82 -2.25
N CYS A 121 -10.45 -7.96 -2.17
CA CYS A 121 -10.30 -9.06 -3.12
C CYS A 121 -11.03 -8.82 -4.45
N ASP A 122 -11.78 -7.74 -4.57
CA ASP A 122 -12.35 -7.20 -5.81
C ASP A 122 -12.03 -5.70 -5.88
N PRO A 123 -10.77 -5.35 -6.20
CA PRO A 123 -10.25 -4.00 -6.03
C PRO A 123 -10.76 -3.06 -7.12
N SER A 124 -10.99 -1.79 -6.73
CA SER A 124 -11.33 -0.70 -7.66
C SER A 124 -10.09 -0.08 -8.31
N LEU A 125 -8.92 -0.21 -7.68
CA LEU A 125 -7.67 0.43 -8.10
C LEU A 125 -6.51 -0.56 -8.18
N VAL A 126 -5.48 -0.13 -8.91
CA VAL A 126 -4.16 -0.78 -9.03
C VAL A 126 -3.10 0.25 -8.62
N PHE A 127 -2.19 -0.15 -7.74
CA PHE A 127 -0.98 0.62 -7.40
C PHE A 127 0.15 0.17 -8.31
N ASP A 128 0.41 0.91 -9.39
CA ASP A 128 1.50 0.66 -10.35
C ASP A 128 2.78 1.36 -9.85
N MET A 129 3.59 0.61 -9.11
CA MET A 129 4.80 1.14 -8.49
C MET A 129 5.92 1.40 -9.50
N GLN A 130 5.88 0.75 -10.67
CA GLN A 130 6.85 1.03 -11.74
C GLN A 130 6.61 2.41 -12.37
N ARG A 131 5.34 2.83 -12.45
CA ARG A 131 4.94 4.13 -12.99
C ARG A 131 4.70 5.19 -11.94
N TRP A 132 4.72 4.81 -10.66
CA TRP A 132 4.34 5.69 -9.56
C TRP A 132 2.93 6.25 -9.73
N GLU A 133 2.01 5.39 -10.14
CA GLU A 133 0.63 5.73 -10.43
C GLU A 133 -0.34 4.83 -9.66
N VAL A 134 -1.44 5.43 -9.24
CA VAL A 134 -2.65 4.71 -8.84
C VAL A 134 -3.59 4.76 -10.03
N ARG A 135 -3.99 3.61 -10.55
CA ARG A 135 -4.80 3.47 -11.76
C ARG A 135 -6.14 2.82 -11.43
N VAL A 136 -7.16 3.18 -12.19
CA VAL A 136 -8.48 2.54 -12.11
C VAL A 136 -8.38 1.11 -12.63
N GLY A 137 -9.02 0.17 -11.93
CA GLY A 137 -9.11 -1.24 -12.33
C GLY A 137 -10.00 -1.46 -13.57
N GLU A 138 -10.16 -2.72 -13.96
CA GLU A 138 -10.86 -3.18 -15.17
C GLU A 138 -12.33 -2.73 -15.25
N LYS A 139 -13.01 -2.54 -14.10
CA LYS A 139 -14.45 -2.25 -14.03
C LYS A 139 -14.77 -0.77 -14.13
N GLY A 140 -13.74 0.10 -14.19
CA GLY A 140 -13.93 1.53 -14.02
C GLY A 140 -14.17 1.90 -12.55
N LEU A 141 -14.39 3.18 -12.30
CA LEU A 141 -14.60 3.75 -10.97
C LEU A 141 -15.83 4.66 -11.02
N GLN A 142 -16.69 4.55 -10.01
CA GLN A 142 -17.86 5.40 -9.85
C GLN A 142 -17.66 6.36 -8.67
N GLU A 143 -18.20 7.58 -8.80
CA GLU A 143 -18.30 8.49 -7.66
C GLU A 143 -19.07 7.82 -6.50
N GLY A 144 -18.60 7.98 -5.27
CA GLY A 144 -19.14 7.34 -4.08
C GLY A 144 -18.67 5.90 -3.84
N GLN A 145 -17.96 5.30 -4.79
CA GLN A 145 -17.39 3.95 -4.63
C GLN A 145 -16.22 3.96 -3.66
N GLU A 146 -16.10 2.92 -2.80
CA GLU A 146 -14.94 2.73 -1.95
C GLU A 146 -13.69 2.46 -2.80
N LEU A 147 -12.61 3.14 -2.46
CA LEU A 147 -11.30 2.98 -3.08
C LEU A 147 -10.55 1.85 -2.39
N THR A 148 -10.19 0.84 -3.15
CA THR A 148 -9.51 -0.35 -2.63
C THR A 148 -8.48 -0.88 -3.62
N PHE A 149 -7.43 -1.54 -3.13
CA PHE A 149 -6.52 -2.29 -3.99
C PHE A 149 -6.19 -3.67 -3.40
N PHE A 150 -5.64 -4.56 -4.20
CA PHE A 150 -5.24 -5.89 -3.75
C PHE A 150 -3.84 -5.81 -3.14
N TYR A 151 -3.71 -5.84 -1.80
CA TYR A 151 -2.44 -5.63 -1.10
C TYR A 151 -1.32 -6.56 -1.59
N PRO A 152 -1.53 -7.86 -1.83
CA PRO A 152 -0.46 -8.72 -2.34
C PRO A 152 0.06 -8.35 -3.73
N SER A 153 -0.58 -7.40 -4.44
CA SER A 153 -0.06 -6.89 -5.71
C SER A 153 1.19 -6.02 -5.55
N THR A 154 1.39 -5.48 -4.35
CA THR A 154 2.58 -4.69 -3.97
C THR A 154 3.43 -5.39 -2.92
N GLU A 155 2.81 -6.11 -1.97
CA GLU A 155 3.47 -6.65 -0.78
C GLU A 155 3.95 -8.11 -1.00
N TRP A 156 5.27 -8.31 -1.02
CA TRP A 156 5.84 -9.66 -0.97
C TRP A 156 5.68 -10.29 0.41
N ASP A 157 5.95 -9.50 1.45
CA ASP A 157 5.86 -9.90 2.85
C ASP A 157 5.11 -8.81 3.64
N MET A 158 4.01 -9.17 4.25
CA MET A 158 3.19 -8.22 5.00
C MET A 158 3.58 -8.19 6.46
N ALA A 159 3.77 -6.98 7.02
CA ALA A 159 4.00 -6.79 8.45
C ALA A 159 2.88 -7.38 9.31
N GLN A 160 1.65 -7.36 8.80
CA GLN A 160 0.45 -7.76 9.54
C GLN A 160 -0.56 -8.46 8.61
N PRO A 161 -0.47 -9.79 8.41
CA PRO A 161 -1.51 -10.58 7.76
C PRO A 161 -2.83 -10.50 8.55
N PHE A 162 -3.98 -10.48 7.84
CA PHE A 162 -5.30 -10.28 8.46
C PHE A 162 -6.39 -11.12 7.77
N ASP A 163 -7.52 -11.30 8.47
CA ASP A 163 -8.72 -11.91 7.90
C ASP A 163 -9.53 -10.84 7.18
N CYS A 164 -9.75 -11.04 5.89
CA CYS A 164 -10.37 -10.07 5.01
C CYS A 164 -11.88 -9.96 5.25
N LEU A 165 -12.36 -8.74 5.39
CA LEU A 165 -13.78 -8.41 5.56
C LEU A 165 -14.32 -7.56 4.39
N CYS A 166 -13.74 -7.68 3.17
CA CYS A 166 -14.12 -6.83 2.02
C CYS A 166 -15.57 -7.05 1.52
N GLY A 167 -16.25 -8.11 1.97
CA GLY A 167 -17.64 -8.40 1.57
C GLY A 167 -17.83 -8.83 0.12
N SER A 168 -16.76 -8.91 -0.66
CA SER A 168 -16.82 -9.37 -2.05
C SER A 168 -17.15 -10.86 -2.13
N GLY A 169 -17.95 -11.26 -3.12
CA GLY A 169 -18.19 -12.68 -3.43
C GLY A 169 -16.92 -13.44 -3.85
N ALA A 170 -15.86 -12.71 -4.22
CA ALA A 170 -14.53 -13.24 -4.56
C ALA A 170 -13.56 -13.20 -3.37
N CYS A 171 -14.03 -12.95 -2.14
CA CYS A 171 -13.17 -12.81 -0.96
C CYS A 171 -12.29 -14.05 -0.77
N ARG A 172 -10.99 -13.83 -0.52
CA ARG A 172 -9.98 -14.89 -0.36
C ARG A 172 -9.79 -15.31 1.10
N GLY A 173 -10.57 -14.72 2.03
CA GLY A 173 -10.46 -14.98 3.46
C GLY A 173 -9.20 -14.34 4.05
N ARG A 174 -8.21 -15.14 4.42
CA ARG A 174 -6.96 -14.61 4.99
C ARG A 174 -6.08 -14.00 3.91
N ILE A 175 -5.62 -12.77 4.17
CA ILE A 175 -4.68 -12.03 3.31
C ILE A 175 -3.32 -11.98 3.99
N SER A 176 -2.30 -12.31 3.21
CA SER A 176 -0.88 -12.24 3.58
C SER A 176 -0.10 -11.61 2.43
N GLY A 177 1.24 -11.49 2.55
CA GLY A 177 2.07 -11.09 1.42
C GLY A 177 2.01 -12.14 0.29
N ALA A 178 2.37 -11.73 -0.92
CA ALA A 178 2.35 -12.60 -2.10
C ALA A 178 3.19 -13.87 -1.92
N ARG A 179 4.23 -13.79 -1.09
CA ARG A 179 5.07 -14.95 -0.72
C ARG A 179 4.24 -16.13 -0.17
N ASP A 180 3.23 -15.84 0.63
CA ASP A 180 2.49 -16.84 1.39
C ASP A 180 1.09 -17.12 0.79
N MET A 181 0.78 -16.52 -0.35
CA MET A 181 -0.44 -16.80 -1.11
C MET A 181 -0.22 -17.83 -2.21
N SER A 182 -1.28 -18.57 -2.56
CA SER A 182 -1.21 -19.53 -3.66
C SER A 182 -1.11 -18.82 -5.01
N GLU A 183 -0.39 -19.42 -5.95
CA GLU A 183 -0.23 -18.87 -7.31
C GLU A 183 -1.55 -18.77 -8.06
N ASP A 184 -2.45 -19.74 -7.89
CA ASP A 184 -3.79 -19.72 -8.51
C ASP A 184 -4.60 -18.48 -8.08
N VAL A 185 -4.46 -18.08 -6.81
CA VAL A 185 -5.09 -16.84 -6.33
C VAL A 185 -4.44 -15.63 -6.97
N LEU A 186 -3.10 -15.56 -6.95
CA LEU A 186 -2.34 -14.43 -7.46
C LEU A 186 -2.52 -14.24 -8.97
N ALA A 187 -2.67 -15.33 -9.75
CA ALA A 187 -2.88 -15.28 -11.19
C ALA A 187 -4.18 -14.53 -11.61
N GLY A 188 -5.14 -14.39 -10.69
CA GLY A 188 -6.36 -13.62 -10.91
C GLY A 188 -6.22 -12.11 -10.77
N TYR A 189 -5.02 -11.61 -10.46
CA TYR A 189 -4.79 -10.20 -10.16
C TYR A 189 -3.65 -9.62 -10.98
N TRP A 190 -3.73 -8.31 -11.21
CA TRP A 190 -2.57 -7.56 -11.69
C TRP A 190 -1.53 -7.48 -10.57
N LEU A 191 -0.27 -7.77 -10.88
CA LEU A 191 0.84 -7.76 -9.93
C LEU A 191 1.94 -6.81 -10.41
N ASN A 192 2.59 -6.12 -9.48
CA ASN A 192 3.79 -5.34 -9.78
C ASN A 192 4.95 -6.22 -10.25
N GLY A 193 5.83 -5.67 -11.07
CA GLY A 193 6.98 -6.40 -11.62
C GLY A 193 7.86 -7.05 -10.56
N HIS A 194 8.13 -6.36 -9.44
CA HIS A 194 8.93 -6.91 -8.34
C HIS A 194 8.27 -8.13 -7.67
N ILE A 195 6.93 -8.18 -7.60
CA ILE A 195 6.21 -9.34 -7.08
C ILE A 195 6.34 -10.53 -8.06
N THR A 196 6.15 -10.27 -9.35
CA THR A 196 6.33 -11.30 -10.38
C THR A 196 7.74 -11.88 -10.38
N GLU A 197 8.76 -11.04 -10.30
CA GLU A 197 10.17 -11.44 -10.20
C GLU A 197 10.46 -12.29 -8.96
N LEU A 198 9.90 -11.93 -7.81
CA LEU A 198 10.05 -12.66 -6.55
C LEU A 198 9.34 -14.03 -6.61
N LEU A 199 8.16 -14.11 -7.24
CA LEU A 199 7.46 -15.37 -7.48
C LEU A 199 8.29 -16.32 -8.38
N GLU A 200 8.87 -15.79 -9.45
CA GLU A 200 9.75 -16.57 -10.32
C GLU A 200 11.02 -17.04 -9.62
N ALA A 201 11.61 -16.19 -8.78
CA ALA A 201 12.78 -16.56 -7.97
C ALA A 201 12.43 -17.68 -6.98
N ARG A 202 11.27 -17.63 -6.33
CA ARG A 202 10.76 -18.69 -5.44
C ARG A 202 10.64 -20.04 -6.17
N LYS A 203 10.08 -20.03 -7.39
CA LYS A 203 9.94 -21.26 -8.22
C LYS A 203 11.29 -21.90 -8.53
N ARG A 204 12.27 -21.09 -8.88
CA ARG A 204 13.64 -21.59 -9.21
C ARG A 204 14.30 -22.28 -8.02
N VAL A 205 14.12 -21.76 -6.82
CA VAL A 205 14.68 -22.36 -5.59
C VAL A 205 13.95 -23.66 -5.21
N GLY A 206 12.62 -23.70 -5.34
CA GLY A 206 11.81 -24.88 -5.04
C GLY A 206 11.96 -26.02 -6.07
N GLY A 207 12.28 -25.71 -7.32
CA GLY A 207 12.46 -26.71 -8.40
C GLY A 207 13.81 -27.44 -8.41
N ASN A 208 14.80 -27.00 -7.65
CA ASN A 208 16.13 -27.64 -7.56
C ASN A 208 16.25 -28.70 -6.43
N GLY A 209 15.15 -29.04 -5.80
CA GLY A 209 15.10 -29.96 -4.65
C GLY A 209 14.45 -31.32 -4.93
N SER A 210 14.34 -31.73 -6.20
CA SER A 210 13.75 -33.03 -6.58
C SER A 210 14.76 -33.91 -7.25
#